data_c33e33e18414c471ad5f6fd59c80a548
#
_entry.id   c33e33e18414c471ad5f6fd59c80a548
#
_cell.length_a   1.000
_cell.length_b   1.000
_cell.length_c   1.000
_cell.angle_alpha   90.00
_cell.angle_beta   90.00
_cell.angle_gamma   90.00
#
_symmetry.space_group_name_H-M   'P 1'
#
loop_
_entity.id
_entity.type
_entity.pdbx_description
1 polymer ?
#
loop_
_entity_poly.entity_id
_entity_poly.type
_entity_poly.pdbx_seq_one_letter_code
_entity_poly.pdbx_strand_id
1 'polypeptide(L)'
;HPGTRNLKNFALPMILCNLALEIEHLLPAGYLEQTMETCIHEVMDVFCRPELGGIIVENVDVDGNLVDCFEGSQVTPGHAIEAMWFIMDLGQRLNRPKLVQQAMLTTLTMLDYGWDKQCGGIYYFMDRNGCPPQQLEWDQKLWWVHIETLISLLKGYRLTGDKRCLEWFEKVHDYTWTHFKDSEYPEWFGYLNRQGEVLLPLKGGKWKGCFHVPRGLYQCWKTLESL
;
A
#
# COMPACT_ATOMS: atom_id res chain seq x y z
N HIS A 1 -16.35 -0.57 21.49
CA HIS A 1 -17.63 -0.30 22.14
C HIS A 1 -18.43 -1.59 22.28
N PRO A 2 -19.23 -1.76 23.35
CA PRO A 2 -20.13 -2.91 23.47
C PRO A 2 -21.04 -3.00 22.24
N GLY A 3 -21.21 -4.22 21.68
CA GLY A 3 -22.03 -4.46 20.49
C GLY A 3 -21.37 -4.18 19.15
N THR A 4 -20.10 -3.71 19.12
CA THR A 4 -19.30 -3.66 17.87
C THR A 4 -18.60 -4.99 17.63
N ARG A 5 -18.30 -5.29 16.34
CA ARG A 5 -17.50 -6.46 15.99
C ARG A 5 -16.07 -6.26 16.51
N ASN A 6 -15.54 -7.31 17.10
CA ASN A 6 -14.15 -7.31 17.58
C ASN A 6 -13.24 -7.76 16.43
N LEU A 7 -12.72 -6.81 15.67
CA LEU A 7 -11.86 -7.04 14.50
C LEU A 7 -10.46 -6.48 14.74
N LYS A 8 -9.47 -7.17 14.23
CA LYS A 8 -8.12 -6.64 14.01
C LYS A 8 -8.11 -5.91 12.67
N ASN A 9 -7.49 -4.74 12.60
CA ASN A 9 -7.37 -3.95 11.39
C ASN A 9 -5.92 -3.90 10.91
N PHE A 10 -5.72 -4.02 9.61
CA PHE A 10 -4.43 -4.08 8.94
C PHE A 10 -3.59 -2.80 9.08
N ALA A 11 -4.22 -1.63 9.15
CA ALA A 11 -3.49 -0.35 9.17
C ALA A 11 -2.51 -0.24 10.35
N LEU A 12 -2.83 -0.84 11.50
CA LEU A 12 -1.96 -0.73 12.67
C LEU A 12 -0.62 -1.47 12.48
N PRO A 13 -0.58 -2.79 12.20
CA PRO A 13 0.69 -3.47 11.97
C PRO A 13 1.44 -2.92 10.74
N MET A 14 0.73 -2.49 9.69
CA MET A 14 1.32 -1.82 8.54
C MET A 14 2.13 -0.58 8.95
N ILE A 15 1.52 0.35 9.68
CA ILE A 15 2.18 1.59 10.11
C ILE A 15 3.35 1.29 11.04
N LEU A 16 3.21 0.32 11.95
CA LEU A 16 4.26 -0.06 12.88
C LEU A 16 5.50 -0.63 12.17
N CYS A 17 5.36 -1.28 11.01
CA CYS A 17 6.50 -1.72 10.20
C CYS A 17 7.44 -0.56 9.85
N ASN A 18 6.89 0.54 9.35
CA ASN A 18 7.70 1.71 8.99
C ASN A 18 8.17 2.47 10.23
N LEU A 19 7.26 2.68 11.19
CA LEU A 19 7.58 3.44 12.40
C LEU A 19 8.75 2.80 13.17
N ALA A 20 8.80 1.47 13.26
CA ALA A 20 9.88 0.76 13.94
C ALA A 20 11.25 1.10 13.34
N LEU A 21 11.36 1.27 12.01
CA LEU A 21 12.59 1.67 11.34
C LEU A 21 12.91 3.15 11.54
N GLU A 22 11.91 4.02 11.45
CA GLU A 22 12.11 5.47 11.58
C GLU A 22 12.61 5.87 12.98
N ILE A 23 12.15 5.17 14.01
CA ILE A 23 12.53 5.46 15.42
C ILE A 23 13.48 4.42 16.02
N GLU A 24 14.13 3.57 15.20
CA GLU A 24 14.98 2.49 15.70
C GLU A 24 16.06 2.99 16.67
N HIS A 25 16.61 4.19 16.43
CA HIS A 25 17.62 4.83 17.26
C HIS A 25 17.13 5.22 18.67
N LEU A 26 15.81 5.22 18.89
CA LEU A 26 15.19 5.56 20.18
C LEU A 26 14.75 4.31 20.96
N LEU A 27 14.74 3.13 20.32
CA LEU A 27 14.20 1.92 20.91
C LEU A 27 15.32 1.01 21.44
N PRO A 28 15.11 0.31 22.57
CA PRO A 28 16.01 -0.77 22.99
C PRO A 28 16.06 -1.87 21.92
N ALA A 29 17.26 -2.40 21.62
CA ALA A 29 17.46 -3.38 20.53
C ALA A 29 16.52 -4.59 20.63
N GLY A 30 16.38 -5.23 21.77
CA GLY A 30 15.50 -6.40 21.92
C GLY A 30 14.01 -6.07 21.72
N TYR A 31 13.56 -4.88 22.08
CA TYR A 31 12.20 -4.42 21.84
C TYR A 31 11.95 -4.15 20.36
N LEU A 32 12.92 -3.52 19.69
CA LEU A 32 12.86 -3.25 18.26
C LEU A 32 12.73 -4.53 17.44
N GLU A 33 13.61 -5.51 17.70
CA GLU A 33 13.58 -6.80 17.01
C GLU A 33 12.25 -7.54 17.20
N GLN A 34 11.74 -7.59 18.44
CA GLN A 34 10.45 -8.20 18.73
C GLN A 34 9.31 -7.48 17.99
N THR A 35 9.34 -6.15 17.94
CA THR A 35 8.34 -5.35 17.23
C THR A 35 8.36 -5.66 15.73
N MET A 36 9.54 -5.69 15.11
CA MET A 36 9.71 -6.03 13.70
C MET A 36 9.16 -7.44 13.39
N GLU A 37 9.49 -8.44 14.20
CA GLU A 37 8.98 -9.81 14.01
C GLU A 37 7.47 -9.89 14.14
N THR A 38 6.90 -9.22 15.14
CA THR A 38 5.45 -9.17 15.33
C THR A 38 4.77 -8.52 14.13
N CYS A 39 5.28 -7.39 13.64
CA CYS A 39 4.72 -6.70 12.48
C CYS A 39 4.81 -7.55 11.21
N ILE A 40 5.96 -8.18 10.96
CA ILE A 40 6.14 -9.09 9.82
C ILE A 40 5.13 -10.24 9.89
N HIS A 41 5.00 -10.88 11.04
CA HIS A 41 4.03 -11.96 11.24
C HIS A 41 2.59 -11.48 10.99
N GLU A 42 2.18 -10.38 11.59
CA GLU A 42 0.82 -9.85 11.39
C GLU A 42 0.57 -9.55 9.89
N VAL A 43 1.46 -8.82 9.24
CA VAL A 43 1.29 -8.42 7.84
C VAL A 43 1.33 -9.62 6.89
N MET A 44 2.31 -10.51 7.02
CA MET A 44 2.61 -11.53 6.01
C MET A 44 1.92 -12.88 6.28
N ASP A 45 1.57 -13.18 7.53
CA ASP A 45 0.99 -14.49 7.89
C ASP A 45 -0.49 -14.36 8.32
N VAL A 46 -0.88 -13.21 8.93
CA VAL A 46 -2.26 -13.02 9.39
C VAL A 46 -3.13 -12.33 8.34
N PHE A 47 -2.68 -11.24 7.73
CA PHE A 47 -3.47 -10.46 6.77
C PHE A 47 -3.26 -10.85 5.31
N CYS A 48 -2.09 -11.36 4.93
CA CYS A 48 -1.84 -11.91 3.60
C CYS A 48 -2.48 -13.29 3.47
N ARG A 49 -3.30 -13.50 2.41
CA ARG A 49 -4.16 -14.68 2.27
C ARG A 49 -3.78 -15.52 1.04
N PRO A 50 -2.94 -16.52 1.21
CA PRO A 50 -2.58 -17.43 0.10
C PRO A 50 -3.79 -18.12 -0.52
N GLU A 51 -4.80 -18.48 0.29
CA GLU A 51 -6.05 -19.12 -0.15
C GLU A 51 -6.94 -18.20 -1.01
N LEU A 52 -6.70 -16.89 -0.97
CA LEU A 52 -7.34 -15.87 -1.80
C LEU A 52 -6.41 -15.36 -2.92
N GLY A 53 -5.42 -16.16 -3.31
CA GLY A 53 -4.46 -15.77 -4.35
C GLY A 53 -3.35 -14.82 -3.87
N GLY A 54 -3.15 -14.69 -2.55
CA GLY A 54 -2.08 -13.86 -1.98
C GLY A 54 -2.45 -12.39 -1.82
N ILE A 55 -3.74 -12.05 -1.85
CA ILE A 55 -4.19 -10.70 -1.51
C ILE A 55 -4.13 -10.43 -0.01
N ILE A 56 -4.05 -9.15 0.36
CA ILE A 56 -4.10 -8.69 1.75
C ILE A 56 -5.50 -8.16 2.03
N VAL A 57 -6.14 -8.68 3.10
CA VAL A 57 -7.43 -8.21 3.58
C VAL A 57 -7.27 -7.10 4.61
N GLU A 58 -8.27 -6.22 4.74
CA GLU A 58 -8.19 -5.08 5.65
C GLU A 58 -8.55 -5.44 7.09
N ASN A 59 -9.41 -6.44 7.29
CA ASN A 59 -9.87 -6.83 8.62
C ASN A 59 -9.97 -8.35 8.76
N VAL A 60 -9.63 -8.83 9.96
CA VAL A 60 -9.78 -10.23 10.39
C VAL A 60 -10.38 -10.26 11.81
N ASP A 61 -10.82 -11.41 12.29
CA ASP A 61 -11.20 -11.54 13.70
C ASP A 61 -9.97 -11.51 14.63
N VAL A 62 -10.18 -11.59 15.93
CA VAL A 62 -9.10 -11.54 16.93
C VAL A 62 -8.12 -12.70 16.83
N ASP A 63 -8.57 -13.82 16.29
CA ASP A 63 -7.79 -15.04 16.09
C ASP A 63 -7.11 -15.08 14.71
N GLY A 64 -7.35 -14.06 13.89
CA GLY A 64 -6.78 -13.95 12.55
C GLY A 64 -7.59 -14.63 11.45
N ASN A 65 -8.83 -15.06 11.70
CA ASN A 65 -9.66 -15.70 10.69
C ASN A 65 -10.39 -14.67 9.81
N LEU A 66 -10.73 -15.09 8.60
CA LEU A 66 -11.59 -14.30 7.70
C LEU A 66 -13.01 -14.20 8.30
N VAL A 67 -13.60 -13.02 8.20
CA VAL A 67 -14.94 -12.74 8.72
C VAL A 67 -15.89 -12.46 7.56
N ASP A 68 -17.07 -13.09 7.60
CA ASP A 68 -18.11 -12.89 6.61
C ASP A 68 -19.00 -11.69 7.01
N CYS A 69 -18.48 -10.50 6.71
CA CYS A 69 -19.17 -9.23 6.88
C CYS A 69 -18.54 -8.18 5.97
N PHE A 70 -19.15 -7.02 5.83
CA PHE A 70 -18.67 -5.94 4.96
C PHE A 70 -17.22 -5.54 5.27
N GLU A 71 -16.90 -5.34 6.55
CA GLU A 71 -15.56 -4.98 6.97
C GLU A 71 -14.54 -6.10 6.71
N GLY A 72 -14.97 -7.36 6.89
CA GLY A 72 -14.13 -8.54 6.66
C GLY A 72 -13.90 -8.87 5.18
N SER A 73 -14.77 -8.36 4.27
CA SER A 73 -14.58 -8.53 2.84
C SER A 73 -13.76 -7.42 2.19
N GLN A 74 -13.51 -6.33 2.92
CA GLN A 74 -12.80 -5.17 2.40
C GLN A 74 -11.33 -5.47 2.09
N VAL A 75 -10.89 -4.97 0.94
CA VAL A 75 -9.49 -4.93 0.50
C VAL A 75 -9.15 -3.49 0.15
N THR A 76 -8.04 -2.99 0.66
CA THR A 76 -7.51 -1.66 0.33
C THR A 76 -6.19 -1.82 -0.40
N PRO A 77 -6.19 -1.86 -1.75
CA PRO A 77 -4.97 -2.12 -2.52
C PRO A 77 -3.80 -1.19 -2.17
N GLY A 78 -4.10 0.08 -1.91
CA GLY A 78 -3.11 1.07 -1.51
C GLY A 78 -2.39 0.73 -0.20
N HIS A 79 -3.13 0.36 0.85
CA HIS A 79 -2.55 -0.06 2.13
C HIS A 79 -1.66 -1.30 1.96
N ALA A 80 -2.16 -2.28 1.21
CA ALA A 80 -1.43 -3.51 0.96
C ALA A 80 -0.09 -3.23 0.25
N ILE A 81 -0.11 -2.41 -0.81
CA ILE A 81 1.09 -2.05 -1.57
C ILE A 81 2.06 -1.21 -0.73
N GLU A 82 1.55 -0.24 0.04
CA GLU A 82 2.37 0.56 0.97
C GLU A 82 3.05 -0.34 2.00
N ALA A 83 2.32 -1.27 2.61
CA ALA A 83 2.90 -2.22 3.55
C ALA A 83 4.03 -3.06 2.94
N MET A 84 3.93 -3.42 1.66
CA MET A 84 4.94 -4.26 1.02
C MET A 84 6.30 -3.57 0.91
N TRP A 85 6.36 -2.27 0.64
CA TRP A 85 7.66 -1.62 0.67
C TRP A 85 8.20 -1.43 2.10
N PHE A 86 7.33 -1.29 3.12
CA PHE A 86 7.77 -1.36 4.53
C PHE A 86 8.36 -2.74 4.86
N ILE A 87 7.71 -3.82 4.42
CA ILE A 87 8.22 -5.19 4.60
C ILE A 87 9.53 -5.41 3.83
N MET A 88 9.68 -4.84 2.62
CA MET A 88 10.96 -4.90 1.90
C MET A 88 12.09 -4.23 2.68
N ASP A 89 11.84 -3.06 3.28
CA ASP A 89 12.82 -2.35 4.12
C ASP A 89 13.17 -3.16 5.39
N LEU A 90 12.17 -3.76 6.05
CA LEU A 90 12.40 -4.68 7.17
C LEU A 90 13.20 -5.91 6.73
N GLY A 91 12.85 -6.51 5.60
CA GLY A 91 13.57 -7.64 5.02
C GLY A 91 15.03 -7.33 4.70
N GLN A 92 15.30 -6.12 4.20
CA GLN A 92 16.66 -5.63 3.96
C GLN A 92 17.40 -5.41 5.29
N ARG A 93 16.77 -4.74 6.27
CA ARG A 93 17.34 -4.48 7.60
C ARG A 93 17.70 -5.76 8.35
N LEU A 94 16.87 -6.81 8.22
CA LEU A 94 17.05 -8.12 8.85
C LEU A 94 17.83 -9.12 8.01
N ASN A 95 18.32 -8.71 6.83
CA ASN A 95 19.03 -9.58 5.86
C ASN A 95 18.22 -10.83 5.47
N ARG A 96 16.93 -10.64 5.12
CA ARG A 96 15.96 -11.69 4.74
C ARG A 96 15.54 -11.57 3.27
N PRO A 97 16.35 -11.98 2.31
CA PRO A 97 16.05 -11.80 0.89
C PRO A 97 14.76 -12.52 0.44
N LYS A 98 14.39 -13.63 1.08
CA LYS A 98 13.13 -14.33 0.79
C LYS A 98 11.90 -13.50 1.18
N LEU A 99 11.96 -12.77 2.29
CA LEU A 99 10.89 -11.87 2.71
C LEU A 99 10.76 -10.70 1.72
N VAL A 100 11.88 -10.12 1.29
CA VAL A 100 11.90 -9.08 0.24
C VAL A 100 11.24 -9.58 -1.04
N GLN A 101 11.63 -10.78 -1.50
CA GLN A 101 11.04 -11.39 -2.70
C GLN A 101 9.53 -11.62 -2.55
N GLN A 102 9.08 -12.12 -1.41
CA GLN A 102 7.66 -12.34 -1.13
C GLN A 102 6.88 -11.02 -1.13
N ALA A 103 7.39 -9.99 -0.46
CA ALA A 103 6.75 -8.67 -0.44
C ALA A 103 6.66 -8.05 -1.84
N MET A 104 7.71 -8.16 -2.65
CA MET A 104 7.69 -7.71 -4.04
C MET A 104 6.62 -8.45 -4.86
N LEU A 105 6.53 -9.78 -4.72
CA LEU A 105 5.51 -10.57 -5.42
C LEU A 105 4.10 -10.19 -4.97
N THR A 106 3.90 -9.94 -3.68
CA THR A 106 2.61 -9.47 -3.15
C THR A 106 2.25 -8.08 -3.68
N THR A 107 3.23 -7.17 -3.85
CA THR A 107 3.01 -5.89 -4.55
C THR A 107 2.42 -6.11 -5.95
N LEU A 108 3.03 -7.00 -6.75
CA LEU A 108 2.56 -7.29 -8.10
C LEU A 108 1.16 -7.93 -8.09
N THR A 109 0.89 -8.84 -7.16
CA THR A 109 -0.43 -9.45 -6.96
C THR A 109 -1.49 -8.40 -6.66
N MET A 110 -1.20 -7.49 -5.72
CA MET A 110 -2.13 -6.42 -5.32
C MET A 110 -2.36 -5.41 -6.43
N LEU A 111 -1.36 -5.17 -7.29
CA LEU A 111 -1.51 -4.33 -8.47
C LEU A 111 -2.41 -4.98 -9.53
N ASP A 112 -2.20 -6.25 -9.86
CA ASP A 112 -3.06 -6.94 -10.81
C ASP A 112 -4.52 -7.04 -10.31
N TYR A 113 -4.69 -7.22 -9.00
CA TYR A 113 -6.00 -7.24 -8.35
C TYR A 113 -6.66 -5.87 -8.33
N GLY A 114 -5.95 -4.80 -7.98
CA GLY A 114 -6.48 -3.46 -7.73
C GLY A 114 -6.50 -2.53 -8.95
N TRP A 115 -5.90 -2.90 -10.07
CA TRP A 115 -5.83 -2.04 -11.26
C TRP A 115 -7.15 -2.02 -12.04
N ASP A 116 -7.69 -0.84 -12.29
CA ASP A 116 -8.85 -0.68 -13.17
C ASP A 116 -8.46 -0.94 -14.63
N LYS A 117 -8.84 -2.09 -15.16
CA LYS A 117 -8.51 -2.52 -16.55
C LYS A 117 -9.23 -1.70 -17.63
N GLN A 118 -10.26 -0.94 -17.28
CA GLN A 118 -11.04 -0.12 -18.20
C GLN A 118 -10.58 1.34 -18.23
N CYS A 119 -10.42 1.95 -17.05
CA CYS A 119 -10.12 3.37 -16.94
C CYS A 119 -8.67 3.65 -16.50
N GLY A 120 -7.92 2.63 -16.11
CA GLY A 120 -6.61 2.80 -15.51
C GLY A 120 -6.67 3.25 -14.05
N GLY A 121 -5.51 3.36 -13.41
CA GLY A 121 -5.37 3.70 -12.01
C GLY A 121 -5.80 2.58 -11.07
N ILE A 122 -5.51 2.75 -9.79
CA ILE A 122 -5.74 1.77 -8.74
C ILE A 122 -7.01 2.13 -7.98
N TYR A 123 -7.92 1.17 -7.81
CA TYR A 123 -9.13 1.36 -7.01
C TYR A 123 -8.79 1.68 -5.55
N TYR A 124 -9.61 2.50 -4.91
CA TYR A 124 -9.43 2.82 -3.50
C TYR A 124 -9.79 1.63 -2.63
N PHE A 125 -11.02 1.09 -2.79
CA PHE A 125 -11.47 -0.11 -2.08
C PHE A 125 -11.92 -1.18 -3.07
N MET A 126 -11.80 -2.44 -2.65
CA MET A 126 -12.33 -3.59 -3.35
C MET A 126 -12.96 -4.56 -2.33
N ASP A 127 -13.75 -5.49 -2.82
CA ASP A 127 -14.34 -6.56 -2.04
C ASP A 127 -13.70 -7.89 -2.47
N ARG A 128 -13.24 -8.71 -1.51
CA ARG A 128 -12.57 -10.00 -1.80
C ARG A 128 -13.47 -11.02 -2.49
N ASN A 129 -14.79 -10.85 -2.40
CA ASN A 129 -15.78 -11.73 -3.03
C ASN A 129 -16.23 -11.19 -4.41
N GLY A 130 -15.65 -10.06 -4.87
CA GLY A 130 -16.03 -9.43 -6.14
C GLY A 130 -17.36 -8.69 -6.12
N CYS A 131 -17.92 -8.45 -4.94
CA CYS A 131 -19.10 -7.62 -4.76
C CYS A 131 -18.74 -6.13 -4.78
N PRO A 132 -19.70 -5.22 -5.04
CA PRO A 132 -19.48 -3.80 -4.84
C PRO A 132 -19.14 -3.51 -3.37
N PRO A 133 -18.04 -2.78 -3.08
CA PRO A 133 -17.72 -2.36 -1.73
C PRO A 133 -18.81 -1.50 -1.10
N GLN A 134 -18.88 -1.48 0.22
CA GLN A 134 -19.82 -0.65 0.97
C GLN A 134 -19.50 0.85 0.86
N GLN A 135 -18.22 1.18 0.71
CA GLN A 135 -17.74 2.55 0.60
C GLN A 135 -18.14 3.14 -0.75
N LEU A 136 -18.91 4.24 -0.75
CA LEU A 136 -19.39 4.89 -1.97
C LEU A 136 -18.26 5.43 -2.85
N GLU A 137 -17.10 5.73 -2.25
CA GLU A 137 -15.90 6.23 -2.92
C GLU A 137 -14.96 5.11 -3.42
N TRP A 138 -15.40 3.85 -3.45
CA TRP A 138 -14.56 2.69 -3.73
C TRP A 138 -13.81 2.75 -5.08
N ASP A 139 -14.42 3.35 -6.08
CA ASP A 139 -13.87 3.43 -7.44
C ASP A 139 -13.04 4.69 -7.70
N GLN A 140 -12.92 5.58 -6.71
CA GLN A 140 -12.05 6.74 -6.81
C GLN A 140 -10.59 6.35 -6.92
N LYS A 141 -9.80 7.25 -7.54
CA LYS A 141 -8.35 7.12 -7.63
C LYS A 141 -7.72 8.16 -6.72
N LEU A 142 -6.89 7.71 -5.78
CA LEU A 142 -6.30 8.59 -4.77
C LEU A 142 -4.80 8.79 -5.01
N TRP A 143 -4.31 9.99 -4.74
CA TRP A 143 -2.91 10.40 -4.90
C TRP A 143 -1.93 9.50 -4.16
N TRP A 144 -2.26 9.19 -2.89
CA TRP A 144 -1.36 8.43 -2.02
C TRP A 144 -1.20 6.99 -2.48
N VAL A 145 -2.24 6.34 -2.94
CA VAL A 145 -2.19 4.98 -3.48
C VAL A 145 -1.18 4.89 -4.61
N HIS A 146 -1.15 5.88 -5.50
CA HIS A 146 -0.30 5.87 -6.69
C HIS A 146 1.16 6.16 -6.33
N ILE A 147 1.44 7.16 -5.48
CA ILE A 147 2.83 7.44 -5.10
C ILE A 147 3.44 6.33 -4.26
N GLU A 148 2.69 5.72 -3.32
CA GLU A 148 3.15 4.58 -2.54
C GLU A 148 3.43 3.35 -3.43
N THR A 149 2.65 3.19 -4.49
CA THR A 149 2.88 2.15 -5.51
C THR A 149 4.20 2.39 -6.26
N LEU A 150 4.48 3.62 -6.66
CA LEU A 150 5.75 3.95 -7.33
C LEU A 150 6.96 3.64 -6.44
N ILE A 151 6.87 3.95 -5.13
CA ILE A 151 7.93 3.58 -4.16
C ILE A 151 8.12 2.07 -4.13
N SER A 152 7.01 1.32 -3.95
CA SER A 152 7.04 -0.13 -3.82
C SER A 152 7.66 -0.80 -5.05
N LEU A 153 7.32 -0.34 -6.23
CA LEU A 153 7.81 -0.88 -7.50
C LEU A 153 9.31 -0.60 -7.71
N LEU A 154 9.78 0.63 -7.45
CA LEU A 154 11.20 0.95 -7.57
C LEU A 154 12.05 0.19 -6.56
N LYS A 155 11.60 0.11 -5.29
CA LYS A 155 12.30 -0.69 -4.28
C LYS A 155 12.29 -2.18 -4.64
N GLY A 156 11.15 -2.70 -5.11
CA GLY A 156 11.04 -4.08 -5.58
C GLY A 156 12.04 -4.39 -6.69
N TYR A 157 12.13 -3.55 -7.72
CA TYR A 157 13.12 -3.69 -8.79
C TYR A 157 14.56 -3.62 -8.27
N ARG A 158 14.87 -2.60 -7.48
CA ARG A 158 16.23 -2.42 -6.93
C ARG A 158 16.71 -3.63 -6.13
N LEU A 159 15.81 -4.21 -5.31
CA LEU A 159 16.18 -5.27 -4.37
C LEU A 159 16.13 -6.67 -4.99
N THR A 160 15.37 -6.87 -6.08
CA THR A 160 15.14 -8.21 -6.66
C THR A 160 15.59 -8.32 -8.12
N GLY A 161 15.73 -7.22 -8.85
CA GLY A 161 15.99 -7.20 -10.28
C GLY A 161 14.81 -7.60 -11.16
N ASP A 162 13.60 -7.78 -10.60
CA ASP A 162 12.44 -8.24 -11.34
C ASP A 162 11.88 -7.14 -12.25
N LYS A 163 12.01 -7.34 -13.57
CA LYS A 163 11.63 -6.36 -14.59
C LYS A 163 10.13 -6.06 -14.63
N ARG A 164 9.29 -6.96 -14.11
CA ARG A 164 7.83 -6.69 -14.00
C ARG A 164 7.56 -5.45 -13.14
N CYS A 165 8.42 -5.18 -12.16
CA CYS A 165 8.32 -3.96 -11.38
C CYS A 165 8.50 -2.70 -12.24
N LEU A 166 9.43 -2.69 -13.21
CA LEU A 166 9.63 -1.55 -14.11
C LEU A 166 8.45 -1.40 -15.08
N GLU A 167 7.94 -2.49 -15.64
CA GLU A 167 6.78 -2.47 -16.53
C GLU A 167 5.56 -1.85 -15.82
N TRP A 168 5.33 -2.26 -14.58
CA TRP A 168 4.28 -1.67 -13.75
C TRP A 168 4.59 -0.21 -13.34
N PHE A 169 5.84 0.08 -13.04
CA PHE A 169 6.27 1.44 -12.69
C PHE A 169 5.96 2.42 -13.82
N GLU A 170 6.35 2.12 -15.05
CA GLU A 170 6.06 2.94 -16.22
C GLU A 170 4.56 3.18 -16.37
N LYS A 171 3.76 2.13 -16.28
CA LYS A 171 2.31 2.19 -16.40
C LYS A 171 1.66 3.05 -15.31
N VAL A 172 2.06 2.87 -14.04
CA VAL A 172 1.53 3.65 -12.90
C VAL A 172 2.03 5.08 -12.96
N HIS A 173 3.29 5.31 -13.35
CA HIS A 173 3.89 6.62 -13.51
C HIS A 173 3.13 7.44 -14.58
N ASP A 174 2.92 6.86 -15.77
CA ASP A 174 2.22 7.54 -16.86
C ASP A 174 0.80 7.93 -16.43
N TYR A 175 0.07 7.00 -15.81
CA TYR A 175 -1.26 7.31 -15.26
C TYR A 175 -1.19 8.45 -14.25
N THR A 176 -0.25 8.38 -13.31
CA THR A 176 -0.13 9.33 -12.22
C THR A 176 0.16 10.75 -12.73
N TRP A 177 1.12 10.89 -13.61
CA TRP A 177 1.49 12.20 -14.16
C TRP A 177 0.45 12.77 -15.12
N THR A 178 -0.29 11.91 -15.80
CA THR A 178 -1.38 12.34 -16.68
C THR A 178 -2.58 12.87 -15.91
N HIS A 179 -2.94 12.25 -14.77
CA HIS A 179 -4.21 12.52 -14.12
C HIS A 179 -4.11 13.35 -12.83
N PHE A 180 -3.04 13.17 -12.02
CA PHE A 180 -2.90 13.87 -10.74
C PHE A 180 -2.13 15.17 -10.85
N LYS A 181 -1.24 15.33 -11.84
CA LYS A 181 -0.43 16.52 -11.98
C LYS A 181 -1.30 17.71 -12.38
N ASP A 182 -1.17 18.83 -11.65
CA ASP A 182 -1.66 20.12 -12.12
C ASP A 182 -0.61 20.77 -13.03
N SER A 183 -1.03 21.20 -14.23
CA SER A 183 -0.16 21.82 -15.20
C SER A 183 0.12 23.30 -14.90
N GLU A 184 -0.72 23.95 -14.08
CA GLU A 184 -0.63 25.37 -13.79
C GLU A 184 0.05 25.65 -12.45
N TYR A 185 -0.32 24.91 -11.42
CA TYR A 185 0.20 25.11 -10.06
C TYR A 185 0.86 23.83 -9.53
N PRO A 186 2.03 23.92 -8.86
CA PRO A 186 2.67 22.77 -8.25
C PRO A 186 1.77 22.01 -7.29
N GLU A 187 2.12 20.76 -7.02
CA GLU A 187 1.40 19.78 -6.21
C GLU A 187 0.29 19.05 -7.01
N TRP A 188 0.05 17.81 -6.65
CA TRP A 188 -0.95 16.97 -7.28
C TRP A 188 -2.36 17.22 -6.73
N PHE A 189 -3.37 17.02 -7.57
CA PHE A 189 -4.73 16.82 -7.09
C PHE A 189 -4.78 15.56 -6.22
N GLY A 190 -5.75 15.51 -5.30
CA GLY A 190 -5.83 14.38 -4.37
C GLY A 190 -6.80 13.29 -4.80
N TYR A 191 -7.89 13.69 -5.44
CA TYR A 191 -9.06 12.84 -5.62
C TYR A 191 -9.55 12.91 -7.05
N LEU A 192 -9.53 11.76 -7.74
CA LEU A 192 -10.07 11.60 -9.08
C LEU A 192 -11.28 10.67 -9.04
N ASN A 193 -12.21 10.87 -9.96
CA ASN A 193 -13.27 9.89 -10.22
C ASN A 193 -12.68 8.65 -10.91
N ARG A 194 -13.52 7.65 -11.18
CA ARG A 194 -13.07 6.42 -11.85
C ARG A 194 -12.44 6.67 -13.21
N GLN A 195 -12.91 7.67 -13.95
CA GLN A 195 -12.42 8.05 -15.28
C GLN A 195 -11.09 8.81 -15.26
N GLY A 196 -10.60 9.17 -14.08
CA GLY A 196 -9.35 9.92 -13.92
C GLY A 196 -9.55 11.44 -13.98
N GLU A 197 -10.78 11.93 -13.86
CA GLU A 197 -11.08 13.36 -13.81
C GLU A 197 -11.04 13.88 -12.37
N VAL A 198 -10.59 15.12 -12.19
CA VAL A 198 -10.45 15.73 -10.86
C VAL A 198 -11.83 15.92 -10.20
N LEU A 199 -12.05 15.23 -9.08
CA LEU A 199 -13.27 15.37 -8.28
C LEU A 199 -13.23 16.61 -7.40
N LEU A 200 -12.08 16.86 -6.77
CA LEU A 200 -11.87 17.98 -5.87
C LEU A 200 -10.62 18.74 -6.31
N PRO A 201 -10.75 20.03 -6.66
CA PRO A 201 -9.60 20.84 -7.07
C PRO A 201 -8.67 21.21 -5.90
N LEU A 202 -8.99 20.76 -4.69
CA LEU A 202 -8.19 20.97 -3.50
C LEU A 202 -6.92 20.10 -3.55
N LYS A 203 -5.78 20.72 -3.27
CA LYS A 203 -4.47 20.06 -3.16
C LYS A 203 -4.03 19.79 -1.74
N GLY A 204 -4.78 20.25 -0.76
CA GLY A 204 -4.60 19.98 0.66
C GLY A 204 -5.96 19.81 1.34
N GLY A 205 -6.00 19.12 2.47
CA GLY A 205 -7.22 18.87 3.20
C GLY A 205 -6.99 18.01 4.45
N LYS A 206 -8.06 17.50 5.02
CA LYS A 206 -7.99 16.67 6.24
C LYS A 206 -7.05 15.46 6.07
N TRP A 207 -7.05 14.85 4.88
CA TRP A 207 -6.31 13.61 4.62
C TRP A 207 -5.08 13.82 3.74
N LYS A 208 -5.08 14.85 2.89
CA LYS A 208 -3.96 15.17 2.02
C LYS A 208 -3.14 16.32 2.61
N GLY A 209 -2.04 15.97 3.23
CA GLY A 209 -1.03 16.90 3.73
C GLY A 209 0.30 16.74 2.99
N CYS A 210 1.34 17.37 3.53
CA CYS A 210 2.71 17.32 3.05
C CYS A 210 3.43 16.01 3.47
N PHE A 211 2.81 14.85 3.25
CA PHE A 211 3.38 13.57 3.66
C PHE A 211 3.66 12.65 2.46
N HIS A 212 2.63 12.09 1.82
CA HIS A 212 2.83 11.06 0.79
C HIS A 212 3.61 11.55 -0.43
N VAL A 213 3.21 12.68 -1.03
CA VAL A 213 3.84 13.14 -2.28
C VAL A 213 5.30 13.55 -2.08
N PRO A 214 5.67 14.44 -1.13
CA PRO A 214 7.06 14.82 -0.94
C PRO A 214 7.95 13.64 -0.50
N ARG A 215 7.47 12.82 0.44
CA ARG A 215 8.16 11.62 0.88
C ARG A 215 8.35 10.63 -0.27
N GLY A 216 7.29 10.39 -1.02
CA GLY A 216 7.32 9.45 -2.12
C GLY A 216 8.25 9.86 -3.25
N LEU A 217 8.23 11.11 -3.65
CA LEU A 217 9.16 11.65 -4.65
C LEU A 217 10.62 11.54 -4.16
N TYR A 218 10.86 11.85 -2.89
CA TYR A 218 12.19 11.70 -2.28
C TYR A 218 12.65 10.24 -2.26
N GLN A 219 11.79 9.31 -1.85
CA GLN A 219 12.10 7.88 -1.83
C GLN A 219 12.36 7.33 -3.24
N CYS A 220 11.55 7.72 -4.22
CA CYS A 220 11.76 7.34 -5.61
C CYS A 220 13.09 7.88 -6.13
N TRP A 221 13.37 9.17 -5.90
CA TRP A 221 14.63 9.79 -6.30
C TRP A 221 15.84 9.05 -5.70
N LYS A 222 15.85 8.82 -4.38
CA LYS A 222 16.96 8.12 -3.70
C LYS A 222 17.12 6.68 -4.19
N THR A 223 16.03 6.01 -4.53
CA THR A 223 16.08 4.66 -5.10
C THR A 223 16.69 4.68 -6.49
N LEU A 224 16.30 5.63 -7.35
CA LEU A 224 16.83 5.79 -8.70
C LEU A 224 18.33 6.14 -8.70
N GLU A 225 18.81 6.98 -7.76
CA GLU A 225 20.25 7.27 -7.62
C GLU A 225 21.08 6.03 -7.26
N SER A 226 20.46 4.99 -6.72
CA SER A 226 21.11 3.77 -6.25
C SER A 226 21.02 2.58 -7.24
N LEU A 227 20.38 2.78 -8.40
CA LEU A 227 20.32 1.81 -9.49
C LEU A 227 21.56 1.91 -10.39
#